data_5c90bac92f81df4ebca0ecc25eab4b01
#
_entry.id   5c90bac92f81df4ebca0ecc25eab4b01
#
_cell.length_a   1.000
_cell.length_b   1.000
_cell.length_c   1.000
_cell.angle_alpha   90.00
_cell.angle_beta   90.00
_cell.angle_gamma   90.00
#
_symmetry.space_group_name_H-M   'P 1'
#
loop_
_entity.id
_entity.type
_entity.pdbx_description
1 polymer ?
#
loop_
_entity_poly.entity_id
_entity_poly.type
_entity_poly.pdbx_seq_one_letter_code
_entity_poly.pdbx_strand_id
1 'polypeptide(L)'
;MDKSVQGSTIIGIMLLKKNISFIFPHPVAGPTGGYKVVYEYANRLVADGHKVNIVYSGSLFWKEKSLYYKLTNCVRYIQHILKGYSGRRWFALDKRAKEHLTLSLNYCHVPKSDIYICTSPYTAMYVKDYPTDNKYYFIQGYENWGNVTDNILRATYHYPLKKIVISDWLAKIMQEEGCSYTVIKNGFDFEYFKQSIGIEDRERYSIAMMYSNNALKGCEYGLEALRIVKGQYPNAKIRMFGLCERPTGLADEYEYNQAPDKNTLNRIYNESAIFIGTSNSEGWGLTIGEAMICGAAVVCTDNAGYREMAKDGENALISPVKNAEALARNIIKLFENDTLRQQIAKNGNEFIKQFSWDNSYKKLVETLGIQ
;
A
#
# COMPACT_ATOMS: atom_id res chain seq x y z
N MET A 1 -13.19 43.83 49.45
CA MET A 1 -12.30 42.66 49.41
C MET A 1 -13.13 41.48 48.96
N ASP A 2 -13.14 41.22 47.70
CA ASP A 2 -13.84 40.03 47.20
C ASP A 2 -12.95 39.35 46.15
N LYS A 3 -12.49 38.17 46.47
CA LYS A 3 -11.68 37.32 45.62
C LYS A 3 -12.59 36.31 44.97
N SER A 4 -13.15 36.63 43.79
CA SER A 4 -13.79 35.62 42.95
C SER A 4 -12.70 34.85 42.17
N VAL A 5 -12.37 33.68 42.64
CA VAL A 5 -11.56 32.69 41.90
C VAL A 5 -12.48 32.04 40.88
N GLN A 6 -12.38 32.45 39.62
CA GLN A 6 -12.96 31.70 38.49
C GLN A 6 -12.13 30.43 38.27
N GLY A 7 -12.66 29.31 38.76
CA GLY A 7 -12.21 27.97 38.36
C GLY A 7 -12.66 27.64 36.96
N SER A 8 -11.75 27.73 35.98
CA SER A 8 -11.99 27.20 34.65
C SER A 8 -11.98 25.68 34.72
N THR A 9 -13.16 25.07 34.72
CA THR A 9 -13.35 23.63 34.58
C THR A 9 -12.98 23.25 33.16
N ILE A 10 -11.77 22.73 32.95
CA ILE A 10 -11.39 22.06 31.73
C ILE A 10 -12.19 20.76 31.72
N ILE A 11 -13.31 20.73 31.01
CA ILE A 11 -14.03 19.51 30.70
C ILE A 11 -13.14 18.75 29.72
N GLY A 12 -12.32 17.86 30.24
CA GLY A 12 -11.61 16.86 29.43
C GLY A 12 -12.66 16.01 28.72
N ILE A 13 -12.80 16.22 27.40
CA ILE A 13 -13.59 15.31 26.57
C ILE A 13 -12.93 13.95 26.69
N MET A 14 -13.54 13.07 27.47
CA MET A 14 -13.09 11.70 27.62
C MET A 14 -13.37 10.99 26.28
N LEU A 15 -12.36 10.91 25.42
CA LEU A 15 -12.42 10.21 24.14
C LEU A 15 -12.96 8.80 24.39
N LEU A 16 -14.15 8.51 23.89
CA LEU A 16 -14.76 7.18 24.00
C LEU A 16 -13.93 6.16 23.23
N LYS A 17 -13.16 5.36 23.96
CA LYS A 17 -12.35 4.29 23.36
C LYS A 17 -13.25 3.27 22.67
N LYS A 18 -12.99 3.05 21.38
CA LYS A 18 -13.74 2.13 20.51
C LYS A 18 -13.01 0.81 20.34
N ASN A 19 -13.78 -0.23 20.08
CA ASN A 19 -13.30 -1.52 19.61
C ASN A 19 -13.47 -1.59 18.09
N ILE A 20 -12.38 -1.73 17.35
CA ILE A 20 -12.32 -1.61 15.89
C ILE A 20 -11.75 -2.91 15.32
N SER A 21 -12.44 -3.50 14.34
CA SER A 21 -11.97 -4.71 13.65
C SER A 21 -11.68 -4.42 12.19
N PHE A 22 -10.43 -4.65 11.78
CA PHE A 22 -10.05 -4.73 10.37
C PHE A 22 -10.17 -6.18 9.90
N ILE A 23 -10.91 -6.38 8.79
CA ILE A 23 -11.26 -7.71 8.29
C ILE A 23 -10.53 -7.97 6.98
N PHE A 24 -9.61 -8.94 7.01
CA PHE A 24 -8.78 -9.34 5.87
C PHE A 24 -9.25 -10.67 5.26
N PRO A 25 -9.04 -10.86 3.94
CA PRO A 25 -9.45 -12.09 3.25
C PRO A 25 -8.67 -13.33 3.71
N HIS A 26 -7.41 -13.20 4.06
CA HIS A 26 -6.54 -14.29 4.53
C HIS A 26 -5.28 -13.71 5.19
N PRO A 27 -4.54 -14.50 5.98
CA PRO A 27 -3.23 -14.08 6.47
C PRO A 27 -2.19 -14.09 5.33
N VAL A 28 -1.18 -13.22 5.41
CA VAL A 28 -0.07 -13.13 4.45
C VAL A 28 1.25 -13.43 5.12
N ALA A 29 2.16 -14.09 4.39
CA ALA A 29 3.44 -14.54 4.90
C ALA A 29 4.55 -13.46 4.86
N GLY A 30 4.35 -12.39 4.08
CA GLY A 30 5.36 -11.36 3.84
C GLY A 30 4.77 -9.99 3.52
N PRO A 31 5.62 -9.00 3.30
CA PRO A 31 5.22 -7.62 3.05
C PRO A 31 4.24 -7.48 1.88
N THR A 32 3.11 -6.87 2.15
CA THR A 32 2.04 -6.61 1.18
C THR A 32 1.52 -5.20 1.42
N GLY A 33 1.50 -4.35 0.38
CA GLY A 33 1.20 -2.93 0.49
C GLY A 33 -0.12 -2.62 1.20
N GLY A 34 -1.21 -3.26 0.78
CA GLY A 34 -2.53 -3.04 1.39
C GLY A 34 -2.61 -3.45 2.87
N TYR A 35 -1.88 -4.50 3.27
CA TYR A 35 -1.79 -4.91 4.68
C TYR A 35 -0.94 -3.92 5.49
N LYS A 36 0.22 -3.48 4.92
CA LYS A 36 1.07 -2.46 5.55
C LYS A 36 0.27 -1.20 5.90
N VAL A 37 -0.53 -0.70 4.96
CA VAL A 37 -1.37 0.48 5.16
C VAL A 37 -2.33 0.31 6.34
N VAL A 38 -3.02 -0.83 6.41
CA VAL A 38 -3.96 -1.09 7.52
C VAL A 38 -3.24 -1.27 8.86
N TYR A 39 -2.05 -1.89 8.87
CA TYR A 39 -1.26 -2.04 10.09
C TYR A 39 -0.73 -0.70 10.61
N GLU A 40 -0.38 0.25 9.73
CA GLU A 40 -0.05 1.62 10.13
C GLU A 40 -1.24 2.30 10.84
N TYR A 41 -2.45 2.18 10.30
CA TYR A 41 -3.65 2.67 10.97
C TYR A 41 -3.92 1.95 12.30
N ALA A 42 -3.75 0.63 12.33
CA ALA A 42 -3.92 -0.16 13.56
C ALA A 42 -2.98 0.31 14.68
N ASN A 43 -1.69 0.54 14.37
CA ASN A 43 -0.72 1.04 15.34
C ASN A 43 -1.12 2.41 15.90
N ARG A 44 -1.55 3.34 15.05
CA ARG A 44 -1.97 4.69 15.44
C ARG A 44 -3.24 4.66 16.30
N LEU A 45 -4.23 3.86 15.91
CA LEU A 45 -5.44 3.66 16.70
C LEU A 45 -5.16 3.07 18.08
N VAL A 46 -4.24 2.12 18.16
CA VAL A 46 -3.78 1.53 19.43
C VAL A 46 -3.02 2.55 20.26
N ALA A 47 -2.20 3.39 19.65
CA ALA A 47 -1.48 4.47 20.35
C ALA A 47 -2.46 5.46 21.00
N ASP A 48 -3.57 5.78 20.32
CA ASP A 48 -4.66 6.61 20.84
C ASP A 48 -5.54 5.88 21.86
N GLY A 49 -5.25 4.59 22.16
CA GLY A 49 -5.90 3.81 23.20
C GLY A 49 -7.18 3.09 22.77
N HIS A 50 -7.46 3.02 21.47
CA HIS A 50 -8.53 2.17 20.95
C HIS A 50 -8.16 0.69 21.04
N LYS A 51 -9.17 -0.20 21.14
CA LYS A 51 -8.97 -1.64 21.00
C LYS A 51 -9.03 -2.01 19.53
N VAL A 52 -7.98 -2.64 19.01
CA VAL A 52 -7.88 -2.99 17.60
C VAL A 52 -7.75 -4.49 17.43
N ASN A 53 -8.59 -5.05 16.56
CA ASN A 53 -8.54 -6.45 16.13
C ASN A 53 -8.17 -6.51 14.65
N ILE A 54 -7.21 -7.33 14.32
CA ILE A 54 -6.85 -7.71 12.96
C ILE A 54 -7.40 -9.12 12.75
N VAL A 55 -8.40 -9.24 11.90
CA VAL A 55 -9.11 -10.50 11.68
C VAL A 55 -8.80 -11.07 10.32
N TYR A 56 -8.25 -12.25 10.26
CA TYR A 56 -7.97 -13.00 9.04
C TYR A 56 -8.97 -14.14 8.87
N SER A 57 -9.46 -14.33 7.66
CA SER A 57 -10.29 -15.48 7.34
C SER A 57 -9.43 -16.71 7.07
N GLY A 58 -9.75 -17.81 7.74
CA GLY A 58 -9.23 -19.13 7.40
C GLY A 58 -9.98 -19.77 6.22
N SER A 59 -11.21 -19.28 5.93
CA SER A 59 -12.05 -19.76 4.83
C SER A 59 -12.99 -18.68 4.32
N LEU A 60 -12.75 -18.20 3.09
CA LEU A 60 -13.55 -17.14 2.46
C LEU A 60 -14.92 -17.59 1.95
N PHE A 61 -15.15 -18.88 1.70
CA PHE A 61 -16.32 -19.35 0.99
C PHE A 61 -17.21 -20.30 1.81
N TRP A 62 -17.24 -20.11 3.12
CA TRP A 62 -17.97 -20.99 4.03
C TRP A 62 -19.49 -21.03 3.78
N LYS A 63 -20.10 -19.92 3.38
CA LYS A 63 -21.56 -19.80 3.23
C LYS A 63 -22.17 -20.62 2.08
N GLU A 64 -21.43 -20.81 0.98
CA GLU A 64 -21.98 -21.21 -0.33
C GLU A 64 -21.53 -22.58 -0.85
N LYS A 65 -20.81 -23.38 -0.05
CA LYS A 65 -20.12 -24.56 -0.57
C LYS A 65 -20.56 -25.88 0.10
N SER A 66 -20.43 -26.97 -0.67
CA SER A 66 -20.72 -28.35 -0.26
C SER A 66 -19.96 -28.74 1.02
N LEU A 67 -20.40 -29.82 1.68
CA LEU A 67 -19.74 -30.39 2.86
C LEU A 67 -18.26 -30.68 2.62
N TYR A 68 -17.91 -31.20 1.44
CA TYR A 68 -16.52 -31.44 1.02
C TYR A 68 -15.68 -30.14 1.08
N TYR A 69 -16.24 -29.04 0.60
CA TYR A 69 -15.55 -27.74 0.61
C TYR A 69 -15.35 -27.19 2.03
N LYS A 70 -16.32 -27.42 2.90
CA LYS A 70 -16.22 -27.05 4.33
C LYS A 70 -15.12 -27.83 5.03
N LEU A 71 -15.03 -29.13 4.77
CA LEU A 71 -13.96 -29.99 5.31
C LEU A 71 -12.56 -29.55 4.82
N THR A 72 -12.39 -29.30 3.54
CA THR A 72 -11.10 -28.82 2.99
C THR A 72 -10.71 -27.46 3.58
N ASN A 73 -11.67 -26.59 3.85
CA ASN A 73 -11.42 -25.32 4.50
C ASN A 73 -11.05 -25.45 5.98
N CYS A 74 -11.60 -26.42 6.70
CA CYS A 74 -11.15 -26.76 8.05
C CYS A 74 -9.69 -27.23 8.05
N VAL A 75 -9.30 -28.06 7.09
CA VAL A 75 -7.90 -28.48 6.94
C VAL A 75 -6.98 -27.28 6.69
N ARG A 76 -7.35 -26.38 5.78
CA ARG A 76 -6.60 -25.14 5.53
C ARG A 76 -6.51 -24.26 6.77
N TYR A 77 -7.60 -24.11 7.51
CA TYR A 77 -7.62 -23.35 8.77
C TYR A 77 -6.61 -23.92 9.77
N ILE A 78 -6.61 -25.26 9.96
CA ILE A 78 -5.65 -25.94 10.83
C ILE A 78 -4.20 -25.72 10.32
N GLN A 79 -3.97 -25.83 9.00
CA GLN A 79 -2.66 -25.55 8.41
C GLN A 79 -2.19 -24.12 8.67
N HIS A 80 -3.10 -23.12 8.60
CA HIS A 80 -2.77 -21.73 8.93
C HIS A 80 -2.41 -21.55 10.42
N ILE A 81 -3.13 -22.24 11.32
CA ILE A 81 -2.79 -22.25 12.75
C ILE A 81 -1.39 -22.84 12.96
N LEU A 82 -1.10 -24.01 12.36
CA LEU A 82 0.20 -24.67 12.50
C LEU A 82 1.35 -23.84 11.91
N LYS A 83 1.13 -23.16 10.80
CA LYS A 83 2.11 -22.23 10.21
C LYS A 83 2.29 -20.95 11.05
N GLY A 84 1.35 -20.63 11.93
CA GLY A 84 1.40 -19.51 12.86
C GLY A 84 1.59 -18.16 12.14
N TYR A 85 0.82 -17.88 11.10
CA TYR A 85 0.88 -16.60 10.40
C TYR A 85 0.58 -15.43 11.35
N SER A 86 1.41 -14.38 11.25
CA SER A 86 1.22 -13.14 11.98
C SER A 86 1.83 -11.99 11.17
N GLY A 87 1.15 -10.86 11.15
CA GLY A 87 1.66 -9.62 10.56
C GLY A 87 2.96 -9.16 11.21
N ARG A 88 3.15 -9.49 12.50
CA ARG A 88 4.37 -9.16 13.26
C ARG A 88 5.65 -9.81 12.74
N ARG A 89 5.54 -10.82 11.88
CA ARG A 89 6.72 -11.46 11.28
C ARG A 89 7.48 -10.55 10.31
N TRP A 90 6.78 -9.59 9.71
CA TRP A 90 7.34 -8.71 8.68
C TRP A 90 7.00 -7.23 8.87
N PHE A 91 6.11 -6.91 9.82
CA PHE A 91 5.72 -5.54 10.14
C PHE A 91 5.77 -5.32 11.65
N ALA A 92 6.22 -4.14 12.10
CA ALA A 92 6.25 -3.77 13.51
C ALA A 92 4.83 -3.46 14.04
N LEU A 93 3.92 -4.46 13.98
CA LEU A 93 2.56 -4.33 14.49
C LEU A 93 2.58 -4.30 16.02
N ASP A 94 1.99 -3.28 16.62
CA ASP A 94 1.89 -3.10 18.07
C ASP A 94 1.24 -4.33 18.74
N LYS A 95 1.84 -4.81 19.83
CA LYS A 95 1.38 -6.00 20.57
C LYS A 95 -0.03 -5.86 21.13
N ARG A 96 -0.52 -4.64 21.30
CA ARG A 96 -1.88 -4.34 21.76
C ARG A 96 -2.95 -4.55 20.68
N ALA A 97 -2.57 -4.46 19.37
CA ALA A 97 -3.43 -4.88 18.28
C ALA A 97 -3.55 -6.42 18.29
N LYS A 98 -4.74 -6.94 18.49
CA LYS A 98 -4.97 -8.40 18.60
C LYS A 98 -5.19 -9.02 17.24
N GLU A 99 -4.38 -10.02 16.88
CA GLU A 99 -4.56 -10.80 15.66
C GLU A 99 -5.45 -12.01 15.93
N HIS A 100 -6.43 -12.23 15.06
CA HIS A 100 -7.38 -13.33 15.11
C HIS A 100 -7.42 -14.06 13.77
N LEU A 101 -7.18 -15.36 13.77
CA LEU A 101 -7.49 -16.24 12.66
C LEU A 101 -8.86 -16.88 12.95
N THR A 102 -9.85 -16.62 12.10
CA THR A 102 -11.21 -17.14 12.26
C THR A 102 -11.54 -18.21 11.23
N LEU A 103 -12.37 -19.18 11.58
CA LEU A 103 -12.78 -20.22 10.65
C LEU A 103 -13.52 -19.64 9.43
N SER A 104 -14.36 -18.64 9.65
CA SER A 104 -15.04 -17.87 8.59
C SER A 104 -15.29 -16.44 9.05
N LEU A 105 -15.69 -15.57 8.12
CA LEU A 105 -16.07 -14.19 8.41
C LEU A 105 -17.57 -14.02 8.75
N ASN A 106 -18.28 -15.11 9.12
CA ASN A 106 -19.60 -14.95 9.68
C ASN A 106 -19.54 -14.15 10.99
N TYR A 107 -20.51 -13.27 11.22
CA TYR A 107 -20.52 -12.37 12.38
C TYR A 107 -20.29 -13.05 13.72
N CYS A 108 -20.78 -14.29 13.89
CA CYS A 108 -20.60 -15.08 15.12
C CYS A 108 -19.15 -15.56 15.35
N HIS A 109 -18.30 -15.58 14.33
CA HIS A 109 -16.91 -16.01 14.41
C HIS A 109 -15.93 -14.85 14.56
N VAL A 110 -16.39 -13.61 14.38
CA VAL A 110 -15.56 -12.41 14.42
C VAL A 110 -15.70 -11.73 15.78
N PRO A 111 -14.63 -11.14 16.36
CA PRO A 111 -14.71 -10.37 17.59
C PRO A 111 -15.79 -9.29 17.50
N LYS A 112 -16.61 -9.16 18.54
CA LYS A 112 -17.60 -8.08 18.64
C LYS A 112 -16.89 -6.75 18.74
N SER A 113 -17.25 -5.83 17.87
CA SER A 113 -16.62 -4.52 17.75
C SER A 113 -17.64 -3.43 17.49
N ASP A 114 -17.28 -2.20 17.83
CA ASP A 114 -18.10 -1.01 17.57
C ASP A 114 -18.02 -0.61 16.07
N ILE A 115 -16.89 -0.91 15.42
CA ILE A 115 -16.61 -0.55 14.03
C ILE A 115 -15.97 -1.74 13.31
N TYR A 116 -16.45 -2.04 12.11
CA TYR A 116 -15.89 -3.06 11.23
C TYR A 116 -15.43 -2.43 9.92
N ILE A 117 -14.19 -2.73 9.52
CA ILE A 117 -13.57 -2.21 8.30
C ILE A 117 -13.12 -3.40 7.45
N CYS A 118 -13.85 -3.69 6.38
CA CYS A 118 -13.45 -4.72 5.42
C CYS A 118 -12.44 -4.14 4.40
N THR A 119 -11.51 -4.99 3.94
CA THR A 119 -10.35 -4.56 3.15
C THR A 119 -10.28 -5.18 1.76
N SER A 120 -11.31 -5.90 1.34
CA SER A 120 -11.38 -6.52 0.00
C SER A 120 -12.82 -6.83 -0.39
N PRO A 121 -13.13 -7.08 -1.68
CA PRO A 121 -14.46 -7.50 -2.13
C PRO A 121 -14.97 -8.74 -1.39
N TYR A 122 -14.09 -9.73 -1.17
CA TYR A 122 -14.45 -10.94 -0.44
C TYR A 122 -14.91 -10.68 0.99
N THR A 123 -14.23 -9.76 1.69
CA THR A 123 -14.59 -9.41 3.06
C THR A 123 -15.84 -8.54 3.11
N ALA A 124 -16.06 -7.70 2.10
CA ALA A 124 -17.26 -6.87 1.97
C ALA A 124 -18.54 -7.73 1.84
N MET A 125 -18.47 -8.86 1.12
CA MET A 125 -19.58 -9.81 0.98
C MET A 125 -20.08 -10.39 2.31
N TYR A 126 -19.24 -10.41 3.35
CA TYR A 126 -19.62 -10.85 4.69
C TYR A 126 -20.03 -9.68 5.58
N VAL A 127 -19.22 -8.63 5.59
CA VAL A 127 -19.41 -7.49 6.50
C VAL A 127 -20.69 -6.72 6.19
N LYS A 128 -21.18 -6.75 4.95
CA LYS A 128 -22.47 -6.12 4.57
C LYS A 128 -23.65 -6.60 5.46
N ASP A 129 -23.61 -7.87 5.90
CA ASP A 129 -24.67 -8.51 6.66
C ASP A 129 -24.48 -8.39 8.19
N TYR A 130 -23.45 -7.69 8.69
CA TYR A 130 -23.24 -7.50 10.11
C TYR A 130 -24.30 -6.57 10.70
N PRO A 131 -24.83 -6.86 11.91
CA PRO A 131 -25.94 -6.12 12.52
C PRO A 131 -25.48 -4.80 13.16
N THR A 132 -24.90 -3.90 12.37
CA THR A 132 -24.45 -2.56 12.78
C THR A 132 -24.37 -1.66 11.55
N ASP A 133 -24.52 -0.33 11.74
CA ASP A 133 -24.36 0.67 10.71
C ASP A 133 -22.91 1.22 10.62
N ASN A 134 -22.06 0.87 11.60
CA ASN A 134 -20.65 1.28 11.62
C ASN A 134 -19.78 0.30 10.84
N LYS A 135 -20.09 0.12 9.56
CA LYS A 135 -19.40 -0.75 8.62
C LYS A 135 -18.77 0.06 7.52
N TYR A 136 -17.51 -0.23 7.27
CA TYR A 136 -16.72 0.50 6.26
C TYR A 136 -16.10 -0.49 5.27
N TYR A 137 -15.99 -0.06 4.03
CA TYR A 137 -15.23 -0.76 2.99
C TYR A 137 -14.03 0.10 2.59
N PHE A 138 -12.85 -0.35 2.97
CA PHE A 138 -11.58 0.29 2.66
C PHE A 138 -11.04 -0.26 1.34
N ILE A 139 -11.25 0.48 0.26
CA ILE A 139 -10.97 0.10 -1.13
C ILE A 139 -9.58 0.59 -1.50
N GLN A 140 -8.66 -0.34 -1.75
CA GLN A 140 -7.25 -0.06 -1.96
C GLN A 140 -6.78 -0.23 -3.42
N GLY A 141 -7.67 -0.64 -4.31
CA GLY A 141 -7.40 -0.86 -5.73
C GLY A 141 -8.64 -1.35 -6.47
N TYR A 142 -8.49 -1.54 -7.76
CA TYR A 142 -9.51 -2.22 -8.58
C TYR A 142 -9.27 -3.73 -8.50
N GLU A 143 -9.90 -4.35 -7.50
CA GLU A 143 -9.57 -5.71 -7.04
C GLU A 143 -10.37 -6.79 -7.77
N ASN A 144 -10.28 -6.84 -9.10
CA ASN A 144 -10.93 -7.83 -9.96
C ASN A 144 -10.08 -9.10 -10.17
N TRP A 145 -9.51 -9.64 -9.10
CA TRP A 145 -8.62 -10.81 -9.13
C TRP A 145 -9.27 -12.07 -8.54
N GLY A 146 -8.72 -13.23 -8.87
CA GLY A 146 -9.23 -14.52 -8.45
C GLY A 146 -10.60 -14.81 -9.07
N ASN A 147 -11.62 -15.03 -8.25
CA ASN A 147 -13.01 -15.26 -8.68
C ASN A 147 -13.87 -13.98 -8.68
N VAL A 148 -13.27 -12.82 -8.45
CA VAL A 148 -13.97 -11.53 -8.48
C VAL A 148 -13.92 -10.99 -9.90
N THR A 149 -15.02 -11.13 -10.64
CA THR A 149 -15.21 -10.48 -11.93
C THR A 149 -15.54 -9.00 -11.75
N ASP A 150 -15.45 -8.19 -12.81
CA ASP A 150 -15.82 -6.76 -12.75
C ASP A 150 -17.27 -6.56 -12.25
N ASN A 151 -18.20 -7.40 -12.68
CA ASN A 151 -19.59 -7.33 -12.22
C ASN A 151 -19.72 -7.61 -10.72
N ILE A 152 -18.99 -8.60 -10.20
CA ILE A 152 -18.97 -8.91 -8.77
C ILE A 152 -18.31 -7.76 -7.99
N LEU A 153 -17.19 -7.23 -8.47
CA LEU A 153 -16.51 -6.11 -7.84
C LEU A 153 -17.43 -4.88 -7.74
N ARG A 154 -18.02 -4.46 -8.87
CA ARG A 154 -18.95 -3.32 -8.93
C ARG A 154 -20.15 -3.53 -8.02
N ALA A 155 -20.74 -4.74 -7.97
CA ALA A 155 -21.82 -5.05 -7.03
C ALA A 155 -21.42 -4.82 -5.56
N THR A 156 -20.15 -5.03 -5.17
CA THR A 156 -19.71 -4.76 -3.79
C THR A 156 -19.71 -3.27 -3.44
N TYR A 157 -19.58 -2.39 -4.44
CA TYR A 157 -19.63 -0.95 -4.23
C TYR A 157 -21.03 -0.46 -3.80
N HIS A 158 -22.09 -1.20 -4.15
CA HIS A 158 -23.46 -0.89 -3.78
C HIS A 158 -23.92 -1.53 -2.44
N TYR A 159 -23.04 -2.29 -1.77
CA TYR A 159 -23.37 -2.82 -0.44
C TYR A 159 -23.58 -1.69 0.60
N PRO A 160 -24.38 -1.91 1.64
CA PRO A 160 -24.65 -0.93 2.71
C PRO A 160 -23.44 -0.75 3.63
N LEU A 161 -22.34 -0.29 3.04
CA LEU A 161 -21.06 -0.02 3.68
C LEU A 161 -20.66 1.42 3.38
N LYS A 162 -20.05 2.13 4.33
CA LYS A 162 -19.44 3.45 4.09
C LYS A 162 -18.10 3.22 3.36
N LYS A 163 -17.91 3.80 2.17
CA LYS A 163 -16.73 3.56 1.34
C LYS A 163 -15.61 4.53 1.68
N ILE A 164 -14.41 3.99 1.86
CA ILE A 164 -13.17 4.74 1.97
C ILE A 164 -12.30 4.31 0.79
N VAL A 165 -11.86 5.25 -0.02
CA VAL A 165 -10.96 5.01 -1.16
C VAL A 165 -9.64 5.73 -0.95
N ILE A 166 -8.54 5.16 -1.45
CA ILE A 166 -7.19 5.67 -1.19
C ILE A 166 -6.65 6.63 -2.25
N SER A 167 -7.43 6.91 -3.30
CA SER A 167 -6.94 7.65 -4.47
C SER A 167 -8.07 8.37 -5.20
N ASP A 168 -7.72 9.40 -5.96
CA ASP A 168 -8.70 10.17 -6.75
C ASP A 168 -9.24 9.35 -7.92
N TRP A 169 -8.44 8.44 -8.49
CA TRP A 169 -8.92 7.58 -9.56
C TRP A 169 -9.96 6.54 -9.07
N LEU A 170 -9.80 6.03 -7.83
CA LEU A 170 -10.83 5.18 -7.20
C LEU A 170 -12.07 6.00 -6.83
N ALA A 171 -11.89 7.25 -6.41
CA ALA A 171 -13.00 8.17 -6.18
C ALA A 171 -13.82 8.39 -7.45
N LYS A 172 -13.16 8.52 -8.62
CA LYS A 172 -13.83 8.64 -9.91
C LYS A 172 -14.67 7.40 -10.21
N ILE A 173 -14.17 6.20 -9.94
CA ILE A 173 -14.96 4.96 -10.09
C ILE A 173 -16.20 5.00 -9.18
N MET A 174 -16.05 5.40 -7.90
CA MET A 174 -17.20 5.51 -6.99
C MET A 174 -18.22 6.52 -7.49
N GLN A 175 -17.77 7.61 -8.07
CA GLN A 175 -18.64 8.65 -8.66
C GLN A 175 -19.38 8.09 -9.88
N GLU A 176 -18.72 7.37 -10.77
CA GLU A 176 -19.32 6.71 -11.92
C GLU A 176 -20.37 5.65 -11.52
N GLU A 177 -20.14 4.97 -10.38
CA GLU A 177 -21.09 4.02 -9.78
C GLU A 177 -22.21 4.70 -8.97
N GLY A 178 -22.22 6.03 -8.84
CA GLY A 178 -23.21 6.76 -8.05
C GLY A 178 -23.11 6.50 -6.54
N CYS A 179 -21.95 6.08 -6.03
CA CYS A 179 -21.73 5.72 -4.65
C CYS A 179 -21.15 6.88 -3.86
N SER A 180 -21.61 7.08 -2.62
CA SER A 180 -20.95 7.99 -1.67
C SER A 180 -19.63 7.38 -1.18
N TYR A 181 -18.61 8.21 -0.97
CA TYR A 181 -17.28 7.79 -0.55
C TYR A 181 -16.55 8.89 0.22
N THR A 182 -15.49 8.49 0.92
CA THR A 182 -14.49 9.41 1.50
C THR A 182 -13.12 9.04 0.90
N VAL A 183 -12.37 10.05 0.46
CA VAL A 183 -10.99 9.83 -0.01
C VAL A 183 -10.04 9.99 1.16
N ILE A 184 -9.23 8.96 1.44
CA ILE A 184 -8.14 9.00 2.43
C ILE A 184 -6.88 8.49 1.74
N LYS A 185 -6.07 9.40 1.24
CA LYS A 185 -4.81 9.06 0.56
C LYS A 185 -3.82 8.42 1.53
N ASN A 186 -3.08 7.40 1.07
CA ASN A 186 -2.10 6.75 1.93
C ASN A 186 -0.96 7.69 2.28
N GLY A 187 -0.45 7.55 3.50
CA GLY A 187 0.73 8.27 3.95
C GLY A 187 2.03 7.52 3.66
N PHE A 188 3.14 8.23 3.86
CA PHE A 188 4.49 7.70 3.83
C PHE A 188 5.19 7.90 5.17
N ASP A 189 6.19 7.06 5.43
CA ASP A 189 7.02 7.08 6.63
C ASP A 189 8.27 7.94 6.38
N PHE A 190 8.16 9.24 6.63
CA PHE A 190 9.25 10.21 6.45
C PHE A 190 10.33 10.12 7.55
N GLU A 191 10.04 9.51 8.68
CA GLU A 191 11.05 9.23 9.71
C GLU A 191 12.03 8.17 9.23
N TYR A 192 11.50 7.23 8.46
CA TYR A 192 12.21 6.08 7.99
C TYR A 192 12.87 6.30 6.62
N PHE A 193 12.04 6.64 5.61
CA PHE A 193 12.53 7.01 4.30
C PHE A 193 12.88 8.49 4.31
N LYS A 194 14.12 8.80 4.03
CA LYS A 194 14.63 10.16 3.95
C LYS A 194 15.82 10.25 3.01
N GLN A 195 15.98 11.41 2.44
CA GLN A 195 17.17 11.70 1.63
C GLN A 195 18.39 11.77 2.55
N SER A 196 19.37 10.90 2.32
CA SER A 196 20.66 10.85 3.04
C SER A 196 21.85 11.16 2.13
N ILE A 197 21.65 11.09 0.80
CA ILE A 197 22.64 11.48 -0.20
C ILE A 197 22.07 12.64 -1.02
N GLY A 198 22.83 13.70 -1.22
CA GLY A 198 22.46 14.83 -2.07
C GLY A 198 22.02 14.36 -3.47
N ILE A 199 21.03 15.02 -4.06
CA ILE A 199 20.56 14.63 -5.41
C ILE A 199 21.67 14.80 -6.45
N GLU A 200 22.50 15.82 -6.27
CA GLU A 200 23.69 16.15 -7.06
C GLU A 200 24.86 15.17 -6.86
N ASP A 201 24.97 14.57 -5.66
CA ASP A 201 26.10 13.71 -5.25
C ASP A 201 25.91 12.26 -5.66
N ARG A 202 24.75 11.92 -6.24
CA ARG A 202 24.44 10.54 -6.63
C ARG A 202 25.20 10.12 -7.88
N GLU A 203 25.56 8.85 -7.89
CA GLU A 203 26.14 8.25 -9.08
C GLU A 203 25.17 8.38 -10.28
N ARG A 204 25.51 9.24 -11.23
CA ARG A 204 24.65 9.67 -12.33
C ARG A 204 24.00 8.51 -13.09
N TYR A 205 24.76 7.46 -13.38
CA TYR A 205 24.31 6.30 -14.16
C TYR A 205 23.89 5.14 -13.24
N SER A 206 23.08 5.42 -12.23
CA SER A 206 22.57 4.41 -11.30
C SER A 206 21.04 4.36 -11.29
N ILE A 207 20.52 3.15 -11.31
CA ILE A 207 19.07 2.87 -11.41
C ILE A 207 18.67 1.88 -10.32
N ALA A 208 17.55 2.14 -9.64
CA ALA A 208 16.89 1.16 -8.81
C ALA A 208 15.57 0.70 -9.44
N MET A 209 15.20 -0.57 -9.21
CA MET A 209 13.94 -1.17 -9.63
C MET A 209 13.45 -2.21 -8.62
N MET A 210 12.15 -2.18 -8.31
CA MET A 210 11.52 -3.30 -7.60
C MET A 210 11.21 -4.43 -8.59
N TYR A 211 11.49 -5.68 -8.20
CA TYR A 211 11.15 -6.88 -8.97
C TYR A 211 10.09 -7.73 -8.27
N SER A 212 9.18 -8.27 -9.06
CA SER A 212 8.12 -9.19 -8.62
C SER A 212 7.71 -10.12 -9.75
N ASN A 213 7.36 -11.36 -9.40
CA ASN A 213 6.80 -12.34 -10.34
C ASN A 213 5.31 -12.07 -10.68
N ASN A 214 4.68 -11.04 -10.06
CA ASN A 214 3.31 -10.66 -10.38
C ASN A 214 3.28 -9.88 -11.70
N ALA A 215 2.59 -10.40 -12.71
CA ALA A 215 2.46 -9.77 -14.03
C ALA A 215 1.90 -8.33 -14.00
N LEU A 216 1.10 -7.98 -12.97
CA LEU A 216 0.63 -6.60 -12.80
C LEU A 216 1.77 -5.61 -12.49
N LYS A 217 2.93 -6.10 -12.05
CA LYS A 217 4.11 -5.26 -11.77
C LYS A 217 4.94 -4.97 -13.02
N GLY A 218 4.66 -5.62 -14.17
CA GLY A 218 5.28 -5.31 -15.46
C GLY A 218 6.82 -5.37 -15.47
N CYS A 219 7.41 -6.18 -14.58
CA CYS A 219 8.86 -6.22 -14.40
C CYS A 219 9.60 -6.72 -15.64
N GLU A 220 8.95 -7.50 -16.50
CA GLU A 220 9.48 -7.92 -17.80
C GLU A 220 9.83 -6.72 -18.71
N TYR A 221 8.99 -5.69 -18.72
CA TYR A 221 9.26 -4.46 -19.49
C TYR A 221 10.36 -3.61 -18.86
N GLY A 222 10.46 -3.64 -17.53
CA GLY A 222 11.56 -3.01 -16.80
C GLY A 222 12.90 -3.66 -17.10
N LEU A 223 12.96 -5.00 -17.06
CA LEU A 223 14.19 -5.74 -17.40
C LEU A 223 14.63 -5.50 -18.82
N GLU A 224 13.69 -5.47 -19.79
CA GLU A 224 14.01 -5.16 -21.18
C GLU A 224 14.47 -3.71 -21.34
N ALA A 225 13.84 -2.74 -20.66
CA ALA A 225 14.30 -1.36 -20.66
C ALA A 225 15.74 -1.23 -20.11
N LEU A 226 16.04 -1.93 -19.02
CA LEU A 226 17.40 -1.95 -18.46
C LEU A 226 18.42 -2.58 -19.43
N ARG A 227 18.04 -3.62 -20.18
CA ARG A 227 18.87 -4.21 -21.21
C ARG A 227 19.19 -3.22 -22.33
N ILE A 228 18.22 -2.44 -22.80
CA ILE A 228 18.41 -1.38 -23.80
C ILE A 228 19.34 -0.31 -23.24
N VAL A 229 19.12 0.14 -22.01
CA VAL A 229 19.98 1.14 -21.35
C VAL A 229 21.42 0.65 -21.23
N LYS A 230 21.65 -0.59 -20.80
CA LYS A 230 22.98 -1.20 -20.67
C LYS A 230 23.70 -1.33 -22.02
N GLY A 231 22.95 -1.50 -23.11
CA GLY A 231 23.53 -1.50 -24.47
C GLY A 231 24.20 -0.16 -24.85
N GLN A 232 23.73 0.97 -24.34
CA GLN A 232 24.28 2.30 -24.57
C GLN A 232 25.17 2.77 -23.41
N TYR A 233 24.88 2.35 -22.17
CA TYR A 233 25.61 2.72 -20.96
C TYR A 233 26.07 1.46 -20.20
N PRO A 234 27.10 0.72 -20.70
CA PRO A 234 27.54 -0.55 -20.13
C PRO A 234 27.90 -0.47 -18.64
N ASN A 235 28.40 0.70 -18.20
CA ASN A 235 28.82 0.94 -16.82
C ASN A 235 27.66 1.38 -15.89
N ALA A 236 26.42 1.48 -16.40
CA ALA A 236 25.28 1.83 -15.55
C ALA A 236 25.10 0.80 -14.42
N LYS A 237 24.94 1.28 -13.19
CA LYS A 237 24.74 0.44 -12.01
C LYS A 237 23.25 0.18 -11.81
N ILE A 238 22.90 -1.08 -11.74
CA ILE A 238 21.50 -1.53 -11.57
C ILE A 238 21.38 -2.17 -10.21
N ARG A 239 20.50 -1.62 -9.38
CA ARG A 239 20.12 -2.16 -8.05
C ARG A 239 18.69 -2.59 -8.07
N MET A 240 18.45 -3.88 -7.81
CA MET A 240 17.11 -4.44 -7.78
C MET A 240 16.80 -5.01 -6.40
N PHE A 241 15.54 -5.01 -6.06
CA PHE A 241 15.05 -5.64 -4.85
C PHE A 241 13.67 -6.25 -5.07
N GLY A 242 13.33 -7.26 -4.28
CA GLY A 242 12.04 -7.93 -4.35
C GLY A 242 11.86 -8.97 -3.26
N LEU A 243 10.66 -9.53 -3.14
CA LEU A 243 10.38 -10.59 -2.15
C LEU A 243 10.73 -11.99 -2.69
N CYS A 244 10.70 -12.16 -4.01
CA CYS A 244 11.04 -13.42 -4.67
C CYS A 244 12.54 -13.61 -4.79
N GLU A 245 12.93 -14.82 -5.15
CA GLU A 245 14.31 -15.15 -5.49
C GLU A 245 14.82 -14.31 -6.67
N ARG A 246 16.14 -14.20 -6.77
CA ARG A 246 16.79 -13.53 -7.90
C ARG A 246 16.26 -14.14 -9.22
N PRO A 247 15.80 -13.31 -10.17
CA PRO A 247 15.33 -13.81 -11.46
C PRO A 247 16.38 -14.64 -12.18
N THR A 248 15.97 -15.78 -12.73
CA THR A 248 16.84 -16.58 -13.59
C THR A 248 17.23 -15.78 -14.84
N GLY A 249 18.51 -15.78 -15.18
CA GLY A 249 19.04 -15.01 -16.34
C GLY A 249 19.21 -13.52 -16.10
N LEU A 250 19.03 -13.04 -14.88
CA LEU A 250 19.43 -11.69 -14.51
C LEU A 250 20.95 -11.56 -14.58
N ALA A 251 21.47 -10.54 -15.27
CA ALA A 251 22.90 -10.31 -15.43
C ALA A 251 23.64 -10.25 -14.09
N ASP A 252 24.80 -10.91 -13.98
CA ASP A 252 25.53 -11.05 -12.72
C ASP A 252 25.94 -9.73 -12.10
N GLU A 253 26.21 -8.73 -12.91
CA GLU A 253 26.58 -7.38 -12.47
C GLU A 253 25.41 -6.57 -11.88
N TYR A 254 24.16 -7.04 -11.98
CA TYR A 254 23.03 -6.40 -11.31
C TYR A 254 22.98 -6.79 -9.83
N GLU A 255 23.03 -5.81 -8.95
CA GLU A 255 22.79 -6.04 -7.53
C GLU A 255 21.34 -6.46 -7.33
N TYR A 256 21.10 -7.58 -6.64
CA TYR A 256 19.75 -8.02 -6.27
C TYR A 256 19.65 -8.28 -4.78
N ASN A 257 18.72 -7.61 -4.12
CA ASN A 257 18.45 -7.72 -2.70
C ASN A 257 17.10 -8.42 -2.46
N GLN A 258 17.14 -9.68 -2.09
CA GLN A 258 15.94 -10.45 -1.76
C GLN A 258 15.41 -10.06 -0.39
N ALA A 259 14.12 -9.71 -0.32
CA ALA A 259 13.42 -9.35 0.91
C ALA A 259 14.22 -8.36 1.79
N PRO A 260 14.69 -7.22 1.22
CA PRO A 260 15.55 -6.30 1.95
C PRO A 260 14.85 -5.79 3.21
N ASP A 261 15.63 -5.62 4.26
CA ASP A 261 15.16 -4.86 5.41
C ASP A 261 15.00 -3.38 5.04
N LYS A 262 14.38 -2.65 5.92
CA LYS A 262 14.11 -1.24 5.68
C LYS A 262 15.41 -0.42 5.48
N ASN A 263 16.51 -0.71 6.19
CA ASN A 263 17.79 0.02 6.04
C ASN A 263 18.40 -0.21 4.67
N THR A 264 18.41 -1.45 4.22
CA THR A 264 18.87 -1.83 2.89
C THR A 264 18.01 -1.15 1.80
N LEU A 265 16.69 -1.12 1.99
CA LEU A 265 15.78 -0.48 1.04
C LEU A 265 16.01 1.04 0.97
N ASN A 266 16.15 1.70 2.12
CA ASN A 266 16.48 3.13 2.17
C ASN A 266 17.82 3.43 1.50
N ARG A 267 18.85 2.57 1.71
CA ARG A 267 20.14 2.67 1.02
C ARG A 267 19.99 2.56 -0.50
N ILE A 268 19.26 1.57 -1.00
CA ILE A 268 19.03 1.35 -2.44
C ILE A 268 18.42 2.61 -3.08
N TYR A 269 17.39 3.19 -2.47
CA TYR A 269 16.76 4.41 -2.99
C TYR A 269 17.70 5.61 -2.97
N ASN A 270 18.53 5.76 -1.92
CA ASN A 270 19.46 6.89 -1.80
C ASN A 270 20.66 6.79 -2.73
N GLU A 271 21.21 5.59 -2.94
CA GLU A 271 22.37 5.36 -3.84
C GLU A 271 21.99 5.37 -5.32
N SER A 272 20.70 5.41 -5.65
CA SER A 272 20.25 5.39 -7.05
C SER A 272 19.80 6.78 -7.50
N ALA A 273 20.32 7.24 -8.63
CA ALA A 273 19.95 8.52 -9.23
C ALA A 273 18.54 8.47 -9.83
N ILE A 274 18.15 7.31 -10.35
CA ILE A 274 16.85 7.06 -10.99
C ILE A 274 16.19 5.85 -10.31
N PHE A 275 14.88 5.94 -10.08
CA PHE A 275 14.04 4.82 -9.74
C PHE A 275 13.04 4.55 -10.86
N ILE A 276 12.89 3.28 -11.28
CA ILE A 276 11.93 2.90 -12.29
C ILE A 276 10.75 2.14 -11.70
N GLY A 277 9.55 2.65 -11.95
CA GLY A 277 8.26 2.03 -11.62
C GLY A 277 7.63 1.43 -12.87
N THR A 278 7.50 0.11 -12.90
CA THR A 278 7.13 -0.63 -14.13
C THR A 278 5.71 -1.17 -14.15
N SER A 279 4.94 -0.97 -13.07
CA SER A 279 3.64 -1.61 -12.89
C SER A 279 2.65 -1.27 -14.00
N ASN A 280 1.93 -2.29 -14.47
CA ASN A 280 0.81 -2.12 -15.40
C ASN A 280 -0.43 -1.56 -14.70
N SER A 281 -0.58 -1.84 -13.39
CA SER A 281 -1.68 -1.35 -12.56
C SER A 281 -1.26 -1.24 -11.11
N GLU A 282 -1.65 -0.18 -10.44
CA GLU A 282 -1.43 0.08 -9.01
C GLU A 282 -2.65 0.74 -8.38
N GLY A 283 -2.86 0.46 -7.11
CA GLY A 283 -3.82 1.22 -6.31
C GLY A 283 -3.29 2.59 -5.90
N TRP A 284 -2.00 2.64 -5.53
CA TRP A 284 -1.33 3.85 -5.04
C TRP A 284 0.08 4.02 -5.60
N GLY A 285 0.98 3.06 -5.38
CA GLY A 285 2.37 3.14 -5.85
C GLY A 285 3.38 3.52 -4.76
N LEU A 286 3.37 2.76 -3.65
CA LEU A 286 4.25 3.03 -2.51
C LEU A 286 5.74 3.16 -2.89
N THR A 287 6.24 2.31 -3.80
CA THR A 287 7.67 2.27 -4.16
C THR A 287 8.17 3.52 -4.86
N ILE A 288 7.36 4.12 -5.76
CA ILE A 288 7.75 5.38 -6.41
C ILE A 288 7.72 6.54 -5.41
N GLY A 289 6.77 6.55 -4.48
CA GLY A 289 6.73 7.56 -3.42
C GLY A 289 7.91 7.45 -2.45
N GLU A 290 8.27 6.24 -2.02
CA GLU A 290 9.45 5.98 -1.19
C GLU A 290 10.74 6.45 -1.91
N ALA A 291 10.86 6.21 -3.22
CA ALA A 291 11.97 6.68 -4.05
C ALA A 291 12.02 8.22 -4.15
N MET A 292 10.88 8.88 -4.33
CA MET A 292 10.77 10.35 -4.32
C MET A 292 11.21 10.94 -2.98
N ILE A 293 10.79 10.35 -1.86
CA ILE A 293 11.20 10.78 -0.51
C ILE A 293 12.73 10.70 -0.36
N CYS A 294 13.31 9.63 -0.85
CA CYS A 294 14.76 9.45 -0.82
C CYS A 294 15.50 10.34 -1.84
N GLY A 295 14.81 11.05 -2.73
CA GLY A 295 15.40 11.98 -3.71
C GLY A 295 15.87 11.32 -5.02
N ALA A 296 15.35 10.14 -5.39
CA ALA A 296 15.58 9.57 -6.71
C ALA A 296 14.66 10.22 -7.75
N ALA A 297 15.17 10.47 -8.96
CA ALA A 297 14.35 10.88 -10.09
C ALA A 297 13.49 9.68 -10.54
N VAL A 298 12.17 9.86 -10.65
CA VAL A 298 11.26 8.77 -10.99
C VAL A 298 11.01 8.72 -12.49
N VAL A 299 11.17 7.54 -13.07
CA VAL A 299 10.65 7.17 -14.39
C VAL A 299 9.63 6.06 -14.17
N CYS A 300 8.40 6.22 -14.62
CA CYS A 300 7.38 5.22 -14.35
C CYS A 300 6.41 5.02 -15.51
N THR A 301 5.65 3.94 -15.42
CA THR A 301 4.57 3.63 -16.37
C THR A 301 3.32 4.45 -16.08
N ASP A 302 2.54 4.70 -17.14
CA ASP A 302 1.26 5.40 -17.07
C ASP A 302 0.16 4.49 -16.52
N ASN A 303 0.04 4.45 -15.20
CA ASN A 303 -1.07 3.79 -14.54
C ASN A 303 -1.74 4.71 -13.51
N ALA A 304 -2.99 4.42 -13.20
CA ALA A 304 -3.81 5.31 -12.39
C ALA A 304 -3.24 5.55 -10.97
N GLY A 305 -2.66 4.52 -10.33
CA GLY A 305 -2.07 4.66 -9.00
C GLY A 305 -0.81 5.52 -8.99
N TYR A 306 0.03 5.42 -10.02
CA TYR A 306 1.22 6.27 -10.13
C TYR A 306 0.87 7.73 -10.42
N ARG A 307 -0.20 7.97 -11.20
CA ARG A 307 -0.71 9.32 -11.50
C ARG A 307 -1.13 10.12 -10.26
N GLU A 308 -1.38 9.47 -9.14
CA GLU A 308 -1.67 10.15 -7.86
C GLU A 308 -0.49 11.00 -7.36
N MET A 309 0.73 10.63 -7.73
CA MET A 309 1.93 11.34 -7.28
C MET A 309 2.94 11.65 -8.40
N ALA A 310 2.80 11.05 -9.58
CA ALA A 310 3.67 11.30 -10.73
C ALA A 310 2.98 12.21 -11.76
N LYS A 311 3.63 13.33 -12.09
CA LYS A 311 3.24 14.28 -13.13
C LYS A 311 4.34 14.34 -14.18
N ASP A 312 3.98 13.99 -15.42
CA ASP A 312 4.93 13.88 -16.52
C ASP A 312 5.64 15.21 -16.83
N GLY A 313 6.96 15.17 -16.91
CA GLY A 313 7.81 16.33 -17.15
C GLY A 313 7.97 17.28 -15.95
N GLU A 314 7.18 17.15 -14.90
CA GLU A 314 7.27 17.99 -13.70
C GLU A 314 8.08 17.32 -12.57
N ASN A 315 7.64 16.14 -12.10
CA ASN A 315 8.23 15.43 -10.97
C ASN A 315 8.49 13.94 -11.25
N ALA A 316 8.19 13.48 -12.46
CA ALA A 316 8.50 12.18 -13.01
C ALA A 316 8.56 12.24 -14.52
N LEU A 317 9.16 11.23 -15.18
CA LEU A 317 8.93 10.97 -16.60
C LEU A 317 8.05 9.73 -16.73
N ILE A 318 7.00 9.81 -17.54
CA ILE A 318 5.98 8.78 -17.66
C ILE A 318 6.05 8.13 -19.04
N SER A 319 5.96 6.81 -19.07
CA SER A 319 5.96 5.98 -20.29
C SER A 319 4.66 5.19 -20.37
N PRO A 320 4.16 4.87 -21.57
CA PRO A 320 3.04 3.95 -21.67
C PRO A 320 3.34 2.62 -20.97
N VAL A 321 2.31 2.00 -20.36
CA VAL A 321 2.43 0.64 -19.82
C VAL A 321 2.86 -0.34 -20.92
N LYS A 322 3.59 -1.39 -20.54
CA LYS A 322 4.03 -2.45 -21.47
C LYS A 322 4.92 -1.94 -22.64
N ASN A 323 5.65 -0.86 -22.43
CA ASN A 323 6.51 -0.27 -23.45
C ASN A 323 7.92 -0.05 -22.91
N ALA A 324 8.77 -1.06 -23.09
CA ALA A 324 10.16 -1.06 -22.61
C ALA A 324 11.02 0.01 -23.28
N GLU A 325 10.82 0.24 -24.60
CA GLU A 325 11.58 1.24 -25.35
C GLU A 325 11.28 2.66 -24.87
N ALA A 326 10.01 2.97 -24.59
CA ALA A 326 9.63 4.27 -24.05
C ALA A 326 10.22 4.49 -22.65
N LEU A 327 10.19 3.45 -21.81
CA LEU A 327 10.80 3.46 -20.48
C LEU A 327 12.32 3.70 -20.58
N ALA A 328 13.01 2.97 -21.47
CA ALA A 328 14.44 3.12 -21.71
C ALA A 328 14.79 4.53 -22.23
N ARG A 329 14.03 5.08 -23.20
CA ARG A 329 14.23 6.46 -23.69
C ARG A 329 14.14 7.49 -22.57
N ASN A 330 13.19 7.35 -21.65
CA ASN A 330 13.06 8.27 -20.52
C ASN A 330 14.23 8.16 -19.54
N ILE A 331 14.76 6.96 -19.30
CA ILE A 331 15.96 6.74 -18.48
C ILE A 331 17.17 7.40 -19.16
N ILE A 332 17.39 7.14 -20.46
CA ILE A 332 18.50 7.70 -21.23
C ILE A 332 18.42 9.21 -21.24
N LYS A 333 17.22 9.79 -21.43
CA LYS A 333 17.02 11.25 -21.38
C LYS A 333 17.50 11.86 -20.06
N LEU A 334 17.27 11.18 -18.92
CA LEU A 334 17.78 11.65 -17.62
C LEU A 334 19.29 11.41 -17.46
N PHE A 335 19.83 10.39 -18.07
CA PHE A 335 21.29 10.17 -18.11
C PHE A 335 22.02 11.25 -18.93
N GLU A 336 21.44 11.70 -20.03
CA GLU A 336 22.00 12.72 -20.90
C GLU A 336 21.82 14.13 -20.35
N ASN A 337 20.74 14.38 -19.60
CA ASN A 337 20.39 15.68 -19.04
C ASN A 337 20.35 15.65 -17.50
N ASP A 338 21.51 15.89 -16.89
CA ASP A 338 21.64 15.86 -15.43
C ASP A 338 20.84 16.98 -14.74
N THR A 339 20.73 18.16 -15.35
CA THR A 339 19.89 19.26 -14.84
C THR A 339 18.43 18.85 -14.77
N LEU A 340 17.90 18.21 -15.81
CA LEU A 340 16.54 17.70 -15.83
C LEU A 340 16.35 16.60 -14.77
N ARG A 341 17.30 15.67 -14.65
CA ARG A 341 17.25 14.61 -13.64
C ARG A 341 17.14 15.19 -12.23
N GLN A 342 18.02 16.15 -11.91
CA GLN A 342 18.01 16.82 -10.60
C GLN A 342 16.71 17.58 -10.37
N GLN A 343 16.18 18.27 -11.38
CA GLN A 343 14.93 19.01 -11.28
C GLN A 343 13.76 18.08 -11.00
N ILE A 344 13.62 16.98 -11.75
CA ILE A 344 12.61 15.94 -11.55
C ILE A 344 12.69 15.34 -10.13
N ALA A 345 13.90 15.04 -9.67
CA ALA A 345 14.13 14.50 -8.33
C ALA A 345 13.75 15.49 -7.23
N LYS A 346 14.15 16.77 -7.34
CA LYS A 346 13.81 17.84 -6.39
C LYS A 346 12.30 18.07 -6.33
N ASN A 347 11.66 18.16 -7.48
CA ASN A 347 10.21 18.34 -7.56
C ASN A 347 9.45 17.13 -6.96
N GLY A 348 9.91 15.90 -7.22
CA GLY A 348 9.34 14.69 -6.66
C GLY A 348 9.46 14.64 -5.14
N ASN A 349 10.66 14.95 -4.62
CA ASN A 349 10.93 15.00 -3.19
C ASN A 349 10.08 16.06 -2.46
N GLU A 350 9.85 17.21 -3.07
CA GLU A 350 9.00 18.25 -2.48
C GLU A 350 7.52 17.86 -2.56
N PHE A 351 7.06 17.38 -3.70
CA PHE A 351 5.67 17.03 -3.92
C PHE A 351 5.18 15.92 -2.99
N ILE A 352 6.02 14.91 -2.72
CA ILE A 352 5.62 13.75 -1.92
C ILE A 352 5.34 14.08 -0.45
N LYS A 353 5.88 15.18 0.08
CA LYS A 353 5.74 15.59 1.49
C LYS A 353 4.29 15.83 1.93
N GLN A 354 3.39 16.11 1.00
CA GLN A 354 1.97 16.29 1.32
C GLN A 354 1.26 15.01 1.79
N PHE A 355 1.83 13.83 1.50
CA PHE A 355 1.23 12.54 1.82
C PHE A 355 1.81 11.98 3.12
N SER A 356 1.44 12.58 4.26
CA SER A 356 1.87 12.12 5.58
C SER A 356 0.85 11.15 6.21
N TRP A 357 1.34 10.21 7.00
CA TRP A 357 0.48 9.35 7.81
C TRP A 357 -0.39 10.13 8.80
N ASP A 358 0.09 11.28 9.29
CA ASP A 358 -0.69 12.09 10.25
C ASP A 358 -1.93 12.69 9.59
N ASN A 359 -1.78 13.19 8.36
CA ASN A 359 -2.92 13.69 7.58
C ASN A 359 -3.92 12.57 7.24
N SER A 360 -3.41 11.40 6.83
CA SER A 360 -4.23 10.23 6.51
C SER A 360 -4.97 9.70 7.75
N TYR A 361 -4.28 9.62 8.88
CA TYR A 361 -4.83 9.14 10.14
C TYR A 361 -5.89 10.09 10.71
N LYS A 362 -5.61 11.39 10.72
CA LYS A 362 -6.58 12.42 11.13
C LYS A 362 -7.88 12.25 10.35
N LYS A 363 -7.79 12.12 9.03
CA LYS A 363 -8.97 11.93 8.17
C LYS A 363 -9.69 10.60 8.42
N LEU A 364 -8.95 9.53 8.76
CA LEU A 364 -9.54 8.25 9.16
C LEU A 364 -10.36 8.41 10.44
N VAL A 365 -9.80 9.01 11.48
CA VAL A 365 -10.45 9.24 12.78
C VAL A 365 -11.72 10.07 12.62
N GLU A 366 -11.66 11.15 11.82
CA GLU A 366 -12.82 11.98 11.46
C GLU A 366 -13.90 11.14 10.74
N THR A 367 -13.51 10.33 9.76
CA THR A 367 -14.42 9.49 8.97
C THR A 367 -15.10 8.42 9.84
N LEU A 368 -14.38 7.87 10.82
CA LEU A 368 -14.91 6.86 11.74
C LEU A 368 -15.75 7.48 12.88
N GLY A 369 -15.72 8.82 13.08
CA GLY A 369 -16.41 9.51 14.16
C GLY A 369 -15.89 9.15 15.55
N ILE A 370 -14.56 9.04 15.71
CA ILE A 370 -13.90 8.58 16.94
C ILE A 370 -12.90 9.62 17.48
N GLN A 371 -13.15 10.89 17.19
CA GLN A 371 -12.35 12.03 17.67
C GLN A 371 -12.42 12.20 19.18
#